data_a7c00affce2dff62233545e69b927356
#
_entry.id   a7c00affce2dff62233545e69b927356
#
_cell.length_a   1.000
_cell.length_b   1.000
_cell.length_c   1.000
_cell.angle_alpha   90.00
_cell.angle_beta   90.00
_cell.angle_gamma   90.00
#
_symmetry.space_group_name_H-M   'P 1'
#
loop_
_entity.id
_entity.type
_entity.pdbx_description
1 polymer ?
#
loop_
_entity_poly.entity_id
_entity_poly.type
_entity_poly.pdbx_seq_one_letter_code
_entity_poly.pdbx_strand_id
1 'polypeptide(L)'
;MKKEFGFVLAAAILLAGCGQKKETTTTTARPVKTTIVESRSIIRKDFSGIVEAVEYVKLAFRVSGQIIQLPVIEGEKVKKGQLIAAIDPRDIALQYAATKSAYETAAAQVERNKRLLSRQAISVQEYEISLANYQKAKSEYELSVNNMRDTKLTAPFDGSIEKR
;
A
#
# COMPACT_ATOMS: atom_id res chain seq x y z
N MET A 1 2.91 72.76 -100.63
CA MET A 1 3.68 71.88 -99.74
C MET A 1 3.87 72.45 -98.27
N LYS A 2 3.27 73.54 -97.91
CA LYS A 2 3.38 74.14 -96.54
C LYS A 2 2.13 73.91 -95.61
N LYS A 3 1.05 73.47 -96.11
CA LYS A 3 -0.18 73.24 -95.28
C LYS A 3 -0.29 71.86 -94.74
N GLU A 4 0.35 70.86 -95.35
CA GLU A 4 0.27 69.49 -94.85
C GLU A 4 1.13 69.26 -93.63
N PHE A 5 2.26 70.01 -93.53
CA PHE A 5 3.20 69.85 -92.41
C PHE A 5 2.68 70.39 -91.09
N GLY A 6 1.74 71.38 -91.15
CA GLY A 6 1.11 71.94 -89.98
C GLY A 6 0.06 71.00 -89.39
N PHE A 7 -0.58 70.18 -90.20
CA PHE A 7 -1.59 69.25 -89.72
C PHE A 7 -0.98 67.98 -89.03
N VAL A 8 0.16 67.57 -89.55
CA VAL A 8 0.87 66.41 -88.97
C VAL A 8 1.52 66.79 -87.59
N LEU A 9 2.02 68.06 -87.48
CA LEU A 9 2.52 68.61 -86.26
C LEU A 9 1.47 68.81 -85.16
N ALA A 10 0.24 69.23 -85.55
CA ALA A 10 -0.84 69.36 -84.61
C ALA A 10 -1.42 68.04 -84.12
N ALA A 11 -1.41 67.00 -85.01
CA ALA A 11 -1.83 65.65 -84.63
C ALA A 11 -0.83 64.95 -83.61
N ALA A 12 0.48 65.28 -83.73
CA ALA A 12 1.53 64.74 -82.84
C ALA A 12 1.46 65.30 -81.44
N ILE A 13 0.96 66.54 -81.25
CA ILE A 13 0.86 67.18 -79.95
C ILE A 13 -0.37 66.67 -79.15
N LEU A 14 -1.39 66.14 -79.81
CA LEU A 14 -2.62 65.63 -79.18
C LEU A 14 -2.42 64.23 -78.63
N LEU A 15 -1.36 63.51 -78.96
CA LEU A 15 -1.08 62.16 -78.46
C LEU A 15 -0.13 62.12 -77.23
N ALA A 16 0.37 63.26 -76.75
CA ALA A 16 1.27 63.32 -75.61
C ALA A 16 0.58 63.60 -74.26
N GLY A 17 -0.76 63.58 -74.17
CA GLY A 17 -1.50 64.05 -73.02
C GLY A 17 -2.27 63.01 -72.26
N CYS A 18 -1.75 61.80 -71.98
CA CYS A 18 -2.38 60.92 -71.03
C CYS A 18 -1.36 60.00 -70.35
N GLY A 19 -0.45 60.66 -69.64
CA GLY A 19 0.31 59.99 -68.59
C GLY A 19 -0.43 60.11 -67.26
N GLN A 20 -1.45 59.27 -67.05
CA GLN A 20 -2.10 59.17 -65.72
C GLN A 20 -1.12 58.59 -64.71
N LYS A 21 -0.54 59.47 -63.91
CA LYS A 21 0.31 59.12 -62.81
C LYS A 21 -0.60 58.40 -61.82
N LYS A 22 -0.50 57.08 -61.84
CA LYS A 22 -1.09 56.21 -60.83
C LYS A 22 -0.44 56.55 -59.52
N GLU A 23 -1.06 57.33 -58.67
CA GLU A 23 -0.64 57.48 -57.29
C GLU A 23 -0.68 56.12 -56.64
N THR A 24 0.45 55.50 -56.50
CA THR A 24 0.60 54.34 -55.67
C THR A 24 0.44 54.87 -54.25
N THR A 25 -0.76 54.74 -53.69
CA THR A 25 -0.97 54.99 -52.30
C THR A 25 -0.16 53.96 -51.55
N THR A 26 1.06 54.36 -51.20
CA THR A 26 1.91 53.54 -50.30
C THR A 26 1.15 53.58 -48.95
N THR A 27 0.31 52.58 -48.75
CA THR A 27 -0.23 52.32 -47.43
C THR A 27 0.97 52.06 -46.50
N THR A 28 1.40 53.05 -45.79
CA THR A 28 2.41 52.88 -44.78
C THR A 28 1.82 51.96 -43.72
N ALA A 29 2.15 50.67 -43.84
CA ALA A 29 1.75 49.70 -42.86
C ALA A 29 2.33 50.13 -41.53
N ARG A 30 1.48 50.54 -40.61
CA ARG A 30 1.88 50.90 -39.27
C ARG A 30 2.38 49.61 -38.58
N PRO A 31 3.60 49.52 -38.15
CA PRO A 31 4.08 48.32 -37.45
C PRO A 31 3.30 48.18 -36.15
N VAL A 32 2.46 47.19 -36.06
CA VAL A 32 1.80 46.79 -34.78
C VAL A 32 2.60 45.68 -34.13
N LYS A 33 2.95 45.94 -32.91
CA LYS A 33 3.63 44.94 -32.09
C LYS A 33 2.62 43.88 -31.69
N THR A 34 2.66 42.73 -32.33
CA THR A 34 1.82 41.58 -31.97
C THR A 34 2.60 40.70 -31.02
N THR A 35 1.98 40.35 -29.91
CA THR A 35 2.50 39.36 -28.97
C THR A 35 1.58 38.14 -29.04
N ILE A 36 2.17 36.99 -29.26
CA ILE A 36 1.43 35.74 -29.18
C ILE A 36 1.14 35.52 -27.71
N VAL A 37 -0.12 35.53 -27.35
CA VAL A 37 -0.56 35.20 -25.98
C VAL A 37 -0.44 33.68 -25.85
N GLU A 38 0.69 33.20 -25.34
CA GLU A 38 0.76 31.83 -24.85
C GLU A 38 -0.07 31.73 -23.58
N SER A 39 -1.19 31.07 -23.69
CA SER A 39 -2.00 30.71 -22.52
C SER A 39 -1.27 29.61 -21.72
N ARG A 40 -0.24 29.99 -21.00
CA ARG A 40 0.36 29.12 -19.99
C ARG A 40 -0.42 29.26 -18.68
N SER A 41 -1.62 28.77 -18.70
CA SER A 41 -2.42 28.66 -17.50
C SER A 41 -2.09 27.37 -16.75
N ILE A 42 -0.82 27.19 -16.40
CA ILE A 42 -0.47 26.17 -15.37
C ILE A 42 -0.70 26.85 -14.03
N ILE A 43 -1.93 26.77 -13.55
CA ILE A 43 -2.21 27.14 -12.17
C ILE A 43 -1.65 25.98 -11.30
N ARG A 44 -0.43 26.12 -10.85
CA ARG A 44 0.08 25.27 -9.77
C ARG A 44 -0.62 25.69 -8.48
N LYS A 45 -1.55 24.88 -8.06
CA LYS A 45 -2.11 24.96 -6.71
C LYS A 45 -1.35 23.98 -5.85
N ASP A 46 -0.53 24.46 -4.96
CA ASP A 46 0.09 23.64 -3.94
C ASP A 46 -0.91 23.47 -2.80
N PHE A 47 -1.28 22.21 -2.55
CA PHE A 47 -2.14 21.87 -1.42
C PHE A 47 -1.27 21.30 -0.32
N SER A 48 -1.30 21.92 0.84
CA SER A 48 -0.72 21.34 2.04
C SER A 48 -1.64 20.19 2.49
N GLY A 49 -1.09 19.01 2.68
CA GLY A 49 -1.80 17.85 3.18
C GLY A 49 -0.87 16.99 4.04
N ILE A 50 -1.45 16.29 4.99
CA ILE A 50 -0.77 15.26 5.77
C ILE A 50 -1.13 13.92 5.15
N VAL A 51 -0.12 13.10 4.88
CA VAL A 51 -0.33 11.72 4.44
C VAL A 51 -0.41 10.85 5.68
N GLU A 52 -1.58 10.30 5.94
CA GLU A 52 -1.81 9.35 7.02
C GLU A 52 -2.00 7.94 6.45
N ALA A 53 -1.58 6.93 7.21
CA ALA A 53 -1.84 5.55 6.84
C ALA A 53 -3.35 5.27 6.89
N VAL A 54 -3.89 4.60 5.87
CA VAL A 54 -5.31 4.20 5.81
C VAL A 54 -5.64 3.19 6.90
N GLU A 55 -4.67 2.36 7.26
CA GLU A 55 -4.80 1.33 8.28
C GLU A 55 -3.51 1.25 9.09
N TYR A 56 -3.64 1.25 10.42
CA TYR A 56 -2.52 1.02 11.32
C TYR A 56 -2.96 0.11 12.48
N VAL A 57 -2.03 -0.68 13.00
CA VAL A 57 -2.26 -1.56 14.13
C VAL A 57 -1.09 -1.47 15.11
N LYS A 58 -1.43 -1.38 16.39
CA LYS A 58 -0.43 -1.48 17.47
C LYS A 58 -0.29 -2.94 17.86
N LEU A 59 0.89 -3.48 17.65
CA LEU A 59 1.20 -4.85 18.01
C LEU A 59 1.77 -4.93 19.43
N ALA A 60 1.28 -5.87 20.19
CA ALA A 60 1.76 -6.15 21.54
C ALA A 60 1.81 -7.66 21.78
N PHE A 61 2.74 -8.10 22.61
CA PHE A 61 2.78 -9.48 23.08
C PHE A 61 1.58 -9.78 23.99
N ARG A 62 1.01 -10.96 23.87
CA ARG A 62 -0.08 -11.46 24.73
C ARG A 62 0.45 -12.21 25.95
N VAL A 63 1.73 -12.54 25.94
CA VAL A 63 2.45 -13.20 27.04
C VAL A 63 3.59 -12.32 27.50
N SER A 64 3.92 -12.38 28.79
CA SER A 64 5.03 -11.63 29.37
C SER A 64 6.36 -12.34 29.16
N GLY A 65 7.44 -11.56 29.00
CA GLY A 65 8.78 -12.09 28.86
C GLY A 65 9.77 -11.02 28.40
N GLN A 66 11.05 -11.35 28.45
CA GLN A 66 12.11 -10.48 27.97
C GLN A 66 12.20 -10.56 26.44
N ILE A 67 12.22 -9.43 25.73
CA ILE A 67 12.48 -9.40 24.30
C ILE A 67 13.93 -9.78 24.06
N ILE A 68 14.14 -10.84 23.29
CA ILE A 68 15.46 -11.35 22.91
C ILE A 68 15.81 -11.05 21.46
N GLN A 69 14.80 -10.73 20.65
CA GLN A 69 14.98 -10.51 19.23
C GLN A 69 14.02 -9.42 18.73
N LEU A 70 14.58 -8.43 18.02
CA LEU A 70 13.82 -7.35 17.38
C LEU A 70 14.52 -7.02 16.04
N PRO A 71 14.34 -7.85 15.00
CA PRO A 71 15.10 -7.74 13.76
C PRO A 71 14.68 -6.57 12.87
N VAL A 72 13.55 -5.90 13.15
CA VAL A 72 13.00 -4.84 12.32
C VAL A 72 13.44 -3.45 12.76
N ILE A 73 13.53 -2.51 11.81
CA ILE A 73 13.82 -1.10 12.06
C ILE A 73 12.63 -0.21 11.62
N GLU A 74 12.57 1.01 12.14
CA GLU A 74 11.58 2.01 11.75
C GLU A 74 11.71 2.34 10.25
N GLY A 75 10.58 2.43 9.54
CA GLY A 75 10.51 2.64 8.09
C GLY A 75 10.68 1.37 7.24
N GLU A 76 11.04 0.23 7.84
CA GLU A 76 11.22 -1.02 7.11
C GLU A 76 9.88 -1.58 6.60
N LYS A 77 9.89 -2.09 5.36
CA LYS A 77 8.75 -2.81 4.78
C LYS A 77 8.75 -4.26 5.25
N VAL A 78 7.63 -4.69 5.79
CA VAL A 78 7.41 -6.06 6.28
C VAL A 78 6.31 -6.76 5.50
N LYS A 79 6.42 -8.07 5.36
CA LYS A 79 5.41 -8.93 4.76
C LYS A 79 4.57 -9.60 5.84
N LYS A 80 3.33 -9.93 5.51
CA LYS A 80 2.45 -10.73 6.38
C LYS A 80 3.15 -12.01 6.83
N GLY A 81 3.15 -12.25 8.16
CA GLY A 81 3.82 -13.39 8.80
C GLY A 81 5.31 -13.18 9.08
N GLN A 82 5.92 -12.08 8.64
CA GLN A 82 7.32 -11.75 8.97
C GLN A 82 7.48 -11.53 10.47
N LEU A 83 8.57 -12.06 11.06
CA LEU A 83 8.88 -11.88 12.46
C LEU A 83 9.25 -10.42 12.74
N ILE A 84 8.52 -9.80 13.66
CA ILE A 84 8.78 -8.44 14.13
C ILE A 84 9.59 -8.46 15.41
N ALA A 85 9.18 -9.30 16.37
CA ALA A 85 9.88 -9.43 17.65
C ALA A 85 9.67 -10.84 18.22
N ALA A 86 10.57 -11.26 19.11
CA ALA A 86 10.43 -12.49 19.88
C ALA A 86 10.86 -12.27 21.34
N ILE A 87 10.11 -12.88 22.24
CA ILE A 87 10.47 -12.95 23.66
C ILE A 87 11.14 -14.28 23.99
N ASP A 88 11.81 -14.33 25.13
CA ASP A 88 12.45 -15.55 25.62
C ASP A 88 11.40 -16.64 25.87
N PRO A 89 11.46 -17.77 25.14
CA PRO A 89 10.45 -18.82 25.24
C PRO A 89 10.74 -19.84 26.33
N ARG A 90 11.86 -19.78 27.09
CA ARG A 90 12.34 -20.87 27.95
C ARG A 90 11.30 -21.36 28.95
N ASP A 91 10.70 -20.45 29.71
CA ASP A 91 9.73 -20.82 30.74
C ASP A 91 8.40 -21.33 30.09
N ILE A 92 7.97 -20.69 28.99
CA ILE A 92 6.80 -21.08 28.25
C ILE A 92 7.00 -22.44 27.58
N ALA A 93 8.20 -22.74 27.08
CA ALA A 93 8.55 -24.04 26.51
C ALA A 93 8.54 -25.17 27.56
N LEU A 94 8.99 -24.90 28.79
CA LEU A 94 8.88 -25.86 29.88
C LEU A 94 7.42 -26.14 30.26
N GLN A 95 6.60 -25.08 30.35
CA GLN A 95 5.15 -25.23 30.59
C GLN A 95 4.45 -26.00 29.47
N TYR A 96 4.81 -25.72 28.22
CA TYR A 96 4.30 -26.46 27.06
C TYR A 96 4.68 -27.94 27.14
N ALA A 97 5.92 -28.28 27.47
CA ALA A 97 6.36 -29.67 27.59
C ALA A 97 5.62 -30.42 28.70
N ALA A 98 5.41 -29.76 29.85
CA ALA A 98 4.69 -30.34 30.98
C ALA A 98 3.20 -30.62 30.64
N THR A 99 2.50 -29.63 30.07
CA THR A 99 1.09 -29.78 29.68
C THR A 99 0.91 -30.80 28.55
N LYS A 100 1.85 -30.85 27.60
CA LYS A 100 1.85 -31.87 26.54
C LYS A 100 1.92 -33.29 27.11
N SER A 101 2.83 -33.54 28.05
CA SER A 101 3.00 -34.84 28.70
C SER A 101 1.74 -35.23 29.49
N ALA A 102 1.12 -34.29 30.21
CA ALA A 102 -0.12 -34.51 30.93
C ALA A 102 -1.29 -34.87 29.98
N TYR A 103 -1.41 -34.13 28.86
CA TYR A 103 -2.41 -34.41 27.83
C TYR A 103 -2.23 -35.81 27.20
N GLU A 104 -1.00 -36.17 26.82
CA GLU A 104 -0.68 -37.50 26.23
C GLU A 104 -1.01 -38.64 27.21
N THR A 105 -0.68 -38.45 28.51
CA THR A 105 -1.01 -39.41 29.56
C THR A 105 -2.51 -39.57 29.74
N ALA A 106 -3.23 -38.46 29.82
CA ALA A 106 -4.69 -38.49 29.97
C ALA A 106 -5.38 -39.12 28.74
N ALA A 107 -4.88 -38.84 27.54
CA ALA A 107 -5.39 -39.44 26.29
C ALA A 107 -5.21 -40.97 26.29
N ALA A 108 -4.02 -41.45 26.67
CA ALA A 108 -3.74 -42.88 26.79
C ALA A 108 -4.63 -43.56 27.85
N GLN A 109 -4.94 -42.85 28.96
CA GLN A 109 -5.81 -43.37 30.02
C GLN A 109 -7.25 -43.52 29.52
N VAL A 110 -7.82 -42.50 28.82
CA VAL A 110 -9.16 -42.58 28.25
C VAL A 110 -9.27 -43.76 27.27
N GLU A 111 -8.31 -43.90 26.37
CA GLU A 111 -8.30 -45.02 25.41
C GLU A 111 -8.20 -46.37 26.10
N ARG A 112 -7.48 -46.48 27.19
CA ARG A 112 -7.40 -47.68 28.02
C ARG A 112 -8.74 -47.97 28.70
N ASN A 113 -9.31 -46.96 29.35
CA ASN A 113 -10.59 -47.07 30.06
C ASN A 113 -11.75 -47.38 29.09
N LYS A 114 -11.75 -46.82 27.88
CA LYS A 114 -12.73 -47.14 26.83
C LYS A 114 -12.73 -48.64 26.47
N ARG A 115 -11.54 -49.23 26.36
CA ARG A 115 -11.41 -50.67 26.10
C ARG A 115 -11.82 -51.55 27.29
N LEU A 116 -11.59 -51.07 28.54
CA LEU A 116 -12.01 -51.75 29.74
C LEU A 116 -13.50 -51.67 29.92
N LEU A 117 -14.12 -50.52 29.65
CA LEU A 117 -15.58 -50.32 29.70
C LEU A 117 -16.28 -51.28 28.69
N SER A 118 -15.77 -51.39 27.47
CA SER A 118 -16.37 -52.30 26.48
C SER A 118 -16.32 -53.78 26.89
N ARG A 119 -15.44 -54.14 27.82
CA ARG A 119 -15.31 -55.47 28.44
C ARG A 119 -16.03 -55.56 29.80
N GLN A 120 -16.77 -54.52 30.20
CA GLN A 120 -17.42 -54.40 31.50
C GLN A 120 -16.45 -54.52 32.70
N ALA A 121 -15.19 -54.17 32.51
CA ALA A 121 -14.12 -54.29 33.51
C ALA A 121 -14.02 -53.02 34.41
N ILE A 122 -14.67 -51.94 34.04
CA ILE A 122 -14.78 -50.69 34.84
C ILE A 122 -16.19 -50.16 34.77
N SER A 123 -16.54 -49.25 35.71
CA SER A 123 -17.82 -48.55 35.73
C SER A 123 -17.88 -47.44 34.66
N VAL A 124 -19.08 -47.05 34.25
CA VAL A 124 -19.32 -45.88 33.39
C VAL A 124 -18.78 -44.65 34.07
N GLN A 125 -18.97 -44.49 35.36
CA GLN A 125 -18.49 -43.35 36.16
C GLN A 125 -16.96 -43.22 36.08
N GLU A 126 -16.23 -44.31 36.17
CA GLU A 126 -14.76 -44.30 36.08
C GLU A 126 -14.26 -43.87 34.68
N TYR A 127 -14.97 -44.30 33.64
CA TYR A 127 -14.69 -43.81 32.28
C TYR A 127 -14.99 -42.32 32.13
N GLU A 128 -16.14 -41.82 32.66
CA GLU A 128 -16.50 -40.40 32.61
C GLU A 128 -15.50 -39.52 33.36
N ILE A 129 -14.99 -39.96 34.50
CA ILE A 129 -13.91 -39.27 35.24
C ILE A 129 -12.65 -39.18 34.37
N SER A 130 -12.29 -40.26 33.72
CA SER A 130 -11.11 -40.25 32.84
C SER A 130 -11.28 -39.31 31.63
N LEU A 131 -12.50 -39.25 31.08
CA LEU A 131 -12.84 -38.35 29.99
C LEU A 131 -12.80 -36.87 30.44
N ALA A 132 -13.30 -36.55 31.62
CA ALA A 132 -13.23 -35.21 32.19
C ALA A 132 -11.77 -34.78 32.42
N ASN A 133 -10.93 -35.66 32.95
CA ASN A 133 -9.50 -35.40 33.14
C ASN A 133 -8.77 -35.18 31.81
N TYR A 134 -9.10 -35.95 30.79
CA TYR A 134 -8.56 -35.75 29.44
C TYR A 134 -8.95 -34.39 28.87
N GLN A 135 -10.24 -33.98 28.98
CA GLN A 135 -10.68 -32.69 28.48
C GLN A 135 -9.98 -31.53 29.20
N LYS A 136 -9.80 -31.62 30.52
CA LYS A 136 -9.03 -30.65 31.29
C LYS A 136 -7.61 -30.55 30.78
N ALA A 137 -6.88 -31.67 30.71
CA ALA A 137 -5.50 -31.69 30.23
C ALA A 137 -5.35 -31.18 28.79
N LYS A 138 -6.34 -31.48 27.93
CA LYS A 138 -6.40 -30.97 26.56
C LYS A 138 -6.51 -29.44 26.52
N SER A 139 -7.38 -28.85 27.32
CA SER A 139 -7.57 -27.39 27.39
C SER A 139 -6.30 -26.69 27.89
N GLU A 140 -5.64 -27.26 28.91
CA GLU A 140 -4.36 -26.74 29.44
C GLU A 140 -3.23 -26.83 28.40
N TYR A 141 -3.18 -27.92 27.66
CA TYR A 141 -2.22 -28.07 26.56
C TYR A 141 -2.48 -27.06 25.43
N GLU A 142 -3.73 -26.91 24.97
CA GLU A 142 -4.09 -25.92 23.92
C GLU A 142 -3.76 -24.48 24.33
N LEU A 143 -3.96 -24.14 25.61
CA LEU A 143 -3.54 -22.85 26.16
C LEU A 143 -2.03 -22.67 26.05
N SER A 144 -1.26 -23.69 26.43
CA SER A 144 0.20 -23.62 26.35
C SER A 144 0.73 -23.56 24.92
N VAL A 145 0.07 -24.21 23.96
CA VAL A 145 0.34 -24.09 22.53
C VAL A 145 0.17 -22.65 22.06
N ASN A 146 -0.93 -21.99 22.48
CA ASN A 146 -1.19 -20.60 22.14
C ASN A 146 -0.13 -19.68 22.76
N ASN A 147 0.19 -19.86 24.05
CA ASN A 147 1.23 -19.10 24.73
C ASN A 147 2.59 -19.24 24.02
N MET A 148 2.94 -20.45 23.61
CA MET A 148 4.19 -20.70 22.86
C MET A 148 4.20 -20.00 21.51
N ARG A 149 3.08 -19.97 20.81
CA ARG A 149 2.96 -19.23 19.55
C ARG A 149 3.08 -17.72 19.77
N ASP A 150 2.45 -17.22 20.84
CA ASP A 150 2.39 -15.80 21.20
C ASP A 150 3.74 -15.25 21.71
N THR A 151 4.79 -16.10 21.84
CA THR A 151 6.17 -15.65 22.06
C THR A 151 6.78 -14.98 20.85
N LYS A 152 6.19 -15.16 19.65
CA LYS A 152 6.64 -14.56 18.40
C LYS A 152 5.61 -13.57 17.91
N LEU A 153 6.00 -12.32 17.78
CA LEU A 153 5.18 -11.26 17.23
C LEU A 153 5.43 -11.17 15.73
N THR A 154 4.39 -11.40 14.94
CA THR A 154 4.47 -11.39 13.47
C THR A 154 3.56 -10.32 12.87
N ALA A 155 3.90 -9.83 11.67
CA ALA A 155 3.08 -8.88 10.94
C ALA A 155 1.74 -9.50 10.50
N PRO A 156 0.58 -8.88 10.80
CA PRO A 156 -0.73 -9.39 10.39
C PRO A 156 -1.05 -9.15 8.91
N PHE A 157 -0.43 -8.15 8.29
CA PHE A 157 -0.57 -7.77 6.88
C PHE A 157 0.73 -7.18 6.35
N ASP A 158 0.80 -6.93 5.05
CA ASP A 158 1.94 -6.27 4.41
C ASP A 158 1.91 -4.77 4.70
N GLY A 159 3.01 -4.21 5.16
CA GLY A 159 3.05 -2.80 5.56
C GLY A 159 4.45 -2.30 5.82
N SER A 160 4.55 -1.19 6.57
CA SER A 160 5.82 -0.65 7.06
C SER A 160 5.76 -0.42 8.57
N ILE A 161 6.91 -0.52 9.22
CA ILE A 161 7.06 -0.22 10.64
C ILE A 161 7.12 1.29 10.82
N GLU A 162 6.13 1.85 11.49
CA GLU A 162 6.11 3.29 11.79
C GLU A 162 7.01 3.61 12.98
N LYS A 163 6.84 2.85 14.07
CA LYS A 163 7.57 3.03 15.33
C LYS A 163 7.73 1.69 16.04
N ARG A 164 8.83 1.52 16.77
CA ARG A 164 9.14 0.32 17.57
C ARG A 164 9.35 0.63 19.05
#